data_c56bc7972a2c700194279b26acce6ed8
#
_entry.id   c56bc7972a2c700194279b26acce6ed8
#
_cell.length_a   1.000
_cell.length_b   1.000
_cell.length_c   1.000
_cell.angle_alpha   90.00
_cell.angle_beta   90.00
_cell.angle_gamma   90.00
#
_symmetry.space_group_name_H-M   'P 1'
#
loop_
_entity.id
_entity.type
_entity.pdbx_description
1 polymer ?
#
loop_
_entity_poly.entity_id
_entity_poly.type
_entity_poly.pdbx_seq_one_letter_code
_entity_poly.pdbx_strand_id
1 'polypeptide(L)'
;MPKVTPFRSIRPNPALAHRIAALPYDVYNRKEALAEVQKEPLSFLKIDRAETQFPDHVDTYDPRVYEKAKETLDSMIADGSFIIEETPCYYIYELTMNGRSQSGIVACSSIDDYQNQIIKKHENTREDKELDRIRHVDMTDTHTGPIFLVYRSKQEINKIVETAKQKTPVYDFTSSDGITHRAWCISDNNQISEIQAAFDRIPCTYIADGHHRCASAVKVGLKRRAEHPDYTGEEEFNRFLSVLFPDDQLKIMPYNRVVRDLNGLSKDTFLKALSDTGFSVTYKGDMPVSPDKKGTFGMYLDGSWYLLSAGGEMLSQDPVKGLDVSILQNHLLQPILNIQDPRTDKRIDFVGGIRGLGELERRVREDMTVAFSMYPTSIEELLSVADAGLLMPPKSTWFEPKLRSGLFLHSLSKFQ
;
A
#
# COMPACT_ATOMS: atom_id res chain seq x y z
N MET A 1 -19.80 -13.15 0.84
CA MET A 1 -19.90 -11.71 1.18
C MET A 1 -18.86 -11.43 2.24
N PRO A 2 -18.15 -10.29 2.19
CA PRO A 2 -17.03 -10.03 3.08
C PRO A 2 -17.49 -9.91 4.54
N LYS A 3 -16.81 -10.64 5.42
CA LYS A 3 -16.98 -10.53 6.86
C LYS A 3 -16.09 -9.39 7.39
N VAL A 4 -16.74 -8.30 7.81
CA VAL A 4 -16.11 -7.10 8.35
C VAL A 4 -16.60 -6.92 9.78
N THR A 5 -15.70 -7.07 10.76
CA THR A 5 -16.08 -7.11 12.17
C THR A 5 -15.42 -6.00 12.99
N PRO A 6 -16.09 -5.47 14.02
CA PRO A 6 -15.45 -4.59 14.99
C PRO A 6 -14.42 -5.38 15.81
N PHE A 7 -13.48 -4.70 16.42
CA PHE A 7 -12.42 -5.33 17.20
C PHE A 7 -12.01 -4.47 18.40
N ARG A 8 -11.37 -5.10 19.38
CA ARG A 8 -10.74 -4.39 20.50
C ARG A 8 -9.36 -3.92 20.08
N SER A 9 -9.27 -2.64 19.73
CA SER A 9 -8.01 -2.05 19.26
C SER A 9 -7.03 -1.80 20.43
N ILE A 10 -5.77 -2.11 20.21
CA ILE A 10 -4.66 -1.46 20.89
C ILE A 10 -4.34 -0.22 20.08
N ARG A 11 -4.36 0.95 20.68
CA ARG A 11 -4.15 2.21 19.97
C ARG A 11 -3.40 3.23 20.84
N PRO A 12 -2.69 4.19 20.22
CA PRO A 12 -1.96 5.21 20.97
C PRO A 12 -2.85 6.00 21.92
N ASN A 13 -2.29 6.40 23.04
CA ASN A 13 -2.87 7.47 23.82
C ASN A 13 -3.07 8.70 22.91
N PRO A 14 -4.23 9.36 22.90
CA PRO A 14 -4.50 10.49 21.99
C PRO A 14 -3.44 11.59 22.02
N ALA A 15 -2.85 11.85 23.20
CA ALA A 15 -1.79 12.85 23.33
C ALA A 15 -0.48 12.46 22.61
N LEU A 16 -0.27 11.16 22.32
CA LEU A 16 0.96 10.63 21.71
C LEU A 16 0.79 10.14 20.28
N ALA A 17 -0.45 10.09 19.77
CA ALA A 17 -0.74 9.51 18.46
C ALA A 17 0.10 10.12 17.32
N HIS A 18 0.29 11.44 17.31
CA HIS A 18 1.09 12.15 16.31
C HIS A 18 2.59 11.83 16.35
N ARG A 19 3.10 11.35 17.49
CA ARG A 19 4.50 10.94 17.68
C ARG A 19 4.71 9.47 17.37
N ILE A 20 3.68 8.64 17.62
CA ILE A 20 3.75 7.19 17.44
C ILE A 20 3.49 6.81 15.98
N ALA A 21 2.49 7.41 15.35
CA ALA A 21 2.08 7.07 13.99
C ALA A 21 3.25 7.17 12.99
N ALA A 22 3.53 6.09 12.28
CA ALA A 22 4.65 5.99 11.34
C ALA A 22 4.19 5.56 9.95
N LEU A 23 4.96 5.93 8.93
CA LEU A 23 4.80 5.34 7.59
C LEU A 23 5.06 3.82 7.65
N PRO A 24 4.49 3.03 6.72
CA PRO A 24 4.71 1.60 6.67
C PRO A 24 6.21 1.22 6.61
N TYR A 25 6.55 0.08 7.16
CA TYR A 25 7.91 -0.43 7.32
C TYR A 25 8.73 -0.47 6.01
N ASP A 26 8.07 -0.64 4.88
CA ASP A 26 8.66 -0.82 3.55
C ASP A 26 8.93 0.50 2.81
N VAL A 27 8.55 1.63 3.40
CA VAL A 27 8.84 2.97 2.85
C VAL A 27 10.30 3.36 3.06
N TYR A 28 10.94 2.85 4.11
CA TYR A 28 12.28 3.23 4.52
C TYR A 28 13.30 2.10 4.33
N ASN A 29 14.51 2.45 3.91
CA ASN A 29 15.66 1.58 4.13
C ASN A 29 16.12 1.65 5.60
N ARG A 30 17.09 0.78 6.02
CA ARG A 30 17.54 0.70 7.41
C ARG A 30 18.09 2.03 7.96
N LYS A 31 18.88 2.76 7.17
CA LYS A 31 19.48 4.03 7.59
C LYS A 31 18.44 5.12 7.77
N GLU A 32 17.50 5.19 6.84
CA GLU A 32 16.36 6.12 6.91
C GLU A 32 15.49 5.83 8.12
N ALA A 33 15.13 4.55 8.35
CA ALA A 33 14.36 4.14 9.50
C ALA A 33 15.07 4.49 10.83
N LEU A 34 16.38 4.26 10.91
CA LEU A 34 17.19 4.63 12.09
C LEU A 34 17.16 6.15 12.33
N ALA A 35 17.33 6.96 11.27
CA ALA A 35 17.28 8.41 11.37
C ALA A 35 15.91 8.90 11.89
N GLU A 36 14.81 8.31 11.41
CA GLU A 36 13.46 8.65 11.90
C GLU A 36 13.24 8.23 13.37
N VAL A 37 13.71 7.05 13.77
CA VAL A 37 13.63 6.60 15.18
C VAL A 37 14.49 7.47 16.11
N GLN A 38 15.66 7.94 15.65
CA GLN A 38 16.51 8.88 16.41
C GLN A 38 15.84 10.24 16.57
N LYS A 39 15.16 10.72 15.56
CA LYS A 39 14.42 11.99 15.56
C LYS A 39 13.16 11.94 16.43
N GLU A 40 12.44 10.82 16.41
CA GLU A 40 11.24 10.58 17.23
C GLU A 40 11.32 9.20 17.90
N PRO A 41 11.80 9.13 19.14
CA PRO A 41 12.00 7.87 19.85
C PRO A 41 10.71 7.09 20.19
N LEU A 42 9.53 7.74 20.06
CA LEU A 42 8.23 7.08 20.20
C LEU A 42 7.69 6.54 18.88
N SER A 43 8.36 6.82 17.76
CA SER A 43 7.93 6.36 16.43
C SER A 43 7.69 4.84 16.41
N PHE A 44 6.56 4.43 15.85
CA PHE A 44 6.20 3.03 15.67
C PHE A 44 7.19 2.25 14.79
N LEU A 45 8.01 2.93 14.01
CA LEU A 45 9.12 2.30 13.28
C LEU A 45 10.06 1.53 14.20
N LYS A 46 10.18 1.92 15.47
CA LYS A 46 10.96 1.20 16.49
C LYS A 46 10.44 -0.24 16.72
N ILE A 47 9.18 -0.49 16.38
CA ILE A 47 8.55 -1.82 16.47
C ILE A 47 8.56 -2.48 15.08
N ASP A 48 8.07 -1.80 14.05
CA ASP A 48 8.00 -2.35 12.69
C ASP A 48 9.36 -2.58 12.03
N ARG A 49 10.39 -1.80 12.45
CA ARG A 49 11.79 -1.85 12.02
C ARG A 49 12.70 -1.97 13.25
N ALA A 50 12.46 -3.01 14.06
CA ALA A 50 13.13 -3.17 15.36
C ALA A 50 14.65 -3.38 15.25
N GLU A 51 15.18 -3.73 14.07
CA GLU A 51 16.62 -3.74 13.79
C GLU A 51 17.29 -2.37 13.96
N THR A 52 16.52 -1.29 13.96
CA THR A 52 17.02 0.06 14.29
C THR A 52 17.53 0.19 15.72
N GLN A 53 17.17 -0.75 16.59
CA GLN A 53 17.61 -0.81 17.99
C GLN A 53 18.89 -1.66 18.17
N PHE A 54 19.48 -2.16 17.08
CA PHE A 54 20.69 -2.98 17.08
C PHE A 54 21.81 -2.34 16.24
N PRO A 55 23.07 -2.70 16.54
CA PRO A 55 24.21 -2.29 15.69
C PRO A 55 24.03 -2.78 14.23
N ASP A 56 24.63 -2.07 13.28
CA ASP A 56 24.47 -2.30 11.84
C ASP A 56 24.85 -3.72 11.37
N HIS A 57 25.73 -4.41 12.10
CA HIS A 57 26.15 -5.78 11.75
C HIS A 57 25.10 -6.86 12.10
N VAL A 58 24.06 -6.52 12.86
CA VAL A 58 22.97 -7.45 13.15
C VAL A 58 22.05 -7.50 11.94
N ASP A 59 21.79 -8.70 11.46
CA ASP A 59 20.89 -8.93 10.33
C ASP A 59 19.46 -8.46 10.64
N THR A 60 18.79 -7.84 9.68
CA THR A 60 17.40 -7.39 9.81
C THR A 60 16.44 -8.53 10.16
N TYR A 61 16.77 -9.75 9.75
CA TYR A 61 15.94 -10.94 9.96
C TYR A 61 16.42 -11.84 11.11
N ASP A 62 17.35 -11.35 11.96
CA ASP A 62 17.78 -12.04 13.17
C ASP A 62 16.59 -12.23 14.12
N PRO A 63 16.38 -13.43 14.71
CA PRO A 63 15.27 -13.68 15.66
C PRO A 63 15.17 -12.66 16.78
N ARG A 64 16.28 -12.16 17.29
CA ARG A 64 16.33 -11.13 18.36
C ARG A 64 15.67 -9.82 17.96
N VAL A 65 15.60 -9.52 16.65
CA VAL A 65 14.92 -8.32 16.15
C VAL A 65 13.41 -8.42 16.38
N TYR A 66 12.83 -9.59 16.14
CA TYR A 66 11.40 -9.82 16.37
C TYR A 66 11.06 -9.87 17.88
N GLU A 67 11.94 -10.48 18.68
CA GLU A 67 11.81 -10.46 20.16
C GLU A 67 11.83 -9.01 20.67
N LYS A 68 12.73 -8.17 20.14
CA LYS A 68 12.82 -6.75 20.48
C LYS A 68 11.58 -5.96 20.06
N ALA A 69 10.98 -6.29 18.91
CA ALA A 69 9.72 -5.68 18.48
C ALA A 69 8.61 -5.96 19.51
N LYS A 70 8.48 -7.21 19.96
CA LYS A 70 7.53 -7.61 21.00
C LYS A 70 7.79 -6.89 22.32
N GLU A 71 9.04 -6.95 22.83
CA GLU A 71 9.44 -6.30 24.08
C GLU A 71 9.11 -4.79 24.05
N THR A 72 9.39 -4.13 22.94
CA THR A 72 9.11 -2.70 22.77
C THR A 72 7.60 -2.42 22.79
N LEU A 73 6.80 -3.22 22.08
CA LEU A 73 5.35 -3.09 22.08
C LEU A 73 4.75 -3.31 23.48
N ASP A 74 5.16 -4.38 24.15
CA ASP A 74 4.70 -4.71 25.52
C ASP A 74 5.06 -3.58 26.50
N SER A 75 6.25 -3.01 26.38
CA SER A 75 6.68 -1.87 27.21
C SER A 75 5.82 -0.63 26.98
N MET A 76 5.51 -0.32 25.71
CA MET A 76 4.68 0.85 25.36
C MET A 76 3.22 0.67 25.75
N ILE A 77 2.74 -0.56 25.88
CA ILE A 77 1.42 -0.85 26.44
C ILE A 77 1.47 -0.65 27.98
N ALA A 78 2.50 -1.19 28.62
CA ALA A 78 2.65 -1.13 30.09
C ALA A 78 2.84 0.30 30.63
N ASP A 79 3.51 1.18 29.86
CA ASP A 79 3.75 2.58 30.25
C ASP A 79 2.59 3.54 29.89
N GLY A 80 1.52 3.03 29.24
CA GLY A 80 0.34 3.80 28.85
C GLY A 80 0.52 4.61 27.56
N SER A 81 1.61 4.41 26.80
CA SER A 81 1.76 4.96 25.45
C SER A 81 0.70 4.41 24.51
N PHE A 82 0.34 3.14 24.67
CA PHE A 82 -0.83 2.50 24.06
C PHE A 82 -1.91 2.23 25.11
N ILE A 83 -3.15 2.36 24.69
CA ILE A 83 -4.34 1.99 25.47
C ILE A 83 -5.06 0.84 24.75
N ILE A 84 -5.76 0.02 25.53
CA ILE A 84 -6.56 -1.10 25.03
C ILE A 84 -8.03 -0.73 25.17
N GLU A 85 -8.79 -0.86 24.07
CA GLU A 85 -10.25 -0.66 24.12
C GLU A 85 -10.95 -1.75 24.93
N GLU A 86 -11.91 -1.36 25.75
CA GLU A 86 -12.66 -2.29 26.59
C GLU A 86 -13.65 -3.12 25.77
N THR A 87 -14.23 -2.53 24.72
CA THR A 87 -15.25 -3.16 23.88
C THR A 87 -14.87 -3.12 22.39
N PRO A 88 -15.30 -4.11 21.58
CA PRO A 88 -15.09 -4.06 20.16
C PRO A 88 -15.78 -2.86 19.51
N CYS A 89 -15.08 -2.15 18.64
CA CYS A 89 -15.61 -1.01 17.89
C CYS A 89 -15.04 -0.95 16.49
N TYR A 90 -15.68 -0.17 15.62
CA TYR A 90 -15.09 0.30 14.37
C TYR A 90 -14.49 1.68 14.56
N TYR A 91 -13.61 2.06 13.64
CA TYR A 91 -13.19 3.47 13.52
C TYR A 91 -13.42 3.97 12.11
N ILE A 92 -13.69 5.25 11.97
CA ILE A 92 -13.48 5.95 10.71
C ILE A 92 -12.08 6.54 10.74
N TYR A 93 -11.30 6.26 9.73
CA TYR A 93 -9.97 6.83 9.55
C TYR A 93 -9.94 7.69 8.29
N GLU A 94 -9.79 8.99 8.48
CA GLU A 94 -9.70 9.97 7.40
C GLU A 94 -8.26 10.46 7.24
N LEU A 95 -7.82 10.47 5.99
CA LEU A 95 -6.55 11.06 5.60
C LEU A 95 -6.82 12.20 4.63
N THR A 96 -6.23 13.38 4.89
CA THR A 96 -6.34 14.55 4.02
C THR A 96 -4.97 14.93 3.48
N MET A 97 -4.84 14.94 2.15
CA MET A 97 -3.63 15.33 1.43
C MET A 97 -3.99 16.37 0.36
N ASN A 98 -3.32 17.53 0.38
CA ASN A 98 -3.54 18.60 -0.59
C ASN A 98 -5.02 19.01 -0.74
N GLY A 99 -5.74 19.11 0.38
CA GLY A 99 -7.15 19.48 0.42
C GLY A 99 -8.14 18.38 0.02
N ARG A 100 -7.66 17.18 -0.33
CA ARG A 100 -8.49 16.03 -0.67
C ARG A 100 -8.50 15.04 0.49
N SER A 101 -9.69 14.67 0.94
CA SER A 101 -9.90 13.69 2.02
C SER A 101 -10.38 12.35 1.45
N GLN A 102 -9.95 11.27 2.10
CA GLN A 102 -10.49 9.92 1.93
C GLN A 102 -10.76 9.32 3.30
N SER A 103 -11.91 8.71 3.47
CA SER A 103 -12.36 8.15 4.75
C SER A 103 -12.64 6.66 4.61
N GLY A 104 -12.00 5.84 5.42
CA GLY A 104 -12.18 4.40 5.43
C GLY A 104 -12.64 3.88 6.80
N ILE A 105 -13.23 2.70 6.79
CA ILE A 105 -13.64 1.99 8.00
C ILE A 105 -12.51 1.07 8.45
N VAL A 106 -11.99 1.30 9.65
CA VAL A 106 -11.02 0.43 10.30
C VAL A 106 -11.78 -0.71 10.96
N ALA A 107 -11.41 -1.93 10.60
CA ALA A 107 -12.10 -3.14 11.01
C ALA A 107 -11.19 -4.35 10.92
N CYS A 108 -11.68 -5.51 11.34
CA CYS A 108 -11.05 -6.78 11.06
C CYS A 108 -11.79 -7.51 9.94
N SER A 109 -11.04 -7.99 8.94
CA SER A 109 -11.53 -8.79 7.81
C SER A 109 -11.14 -10.26 7.99
N SER A 110 -11.96 -11.18 7.47
CA SER A 110 -11.75 -12.62 7.63
C SER A 110 -10.60 -13.15 6.75
N ILE A 111 -9.77 -14.04 7.32
CA ILE A 111 -8.76 -14.78 6.53
C ILE A 111 -9.42 -15.73 5.52
N ASP A 112 -10.61 -16.25 5.81
CA ASP A 112 -11.36 -17.12 4.90
C ASP A 112 -11.85 -16.36 3.66
N ASP A 113 -12.17 -15.07 3.80
CA ASP A 113 -12.56 -14.24 2.67
C ASP A 113 -11.41 -14.07 1.67
N TYR A 114 -10.16 -14.02 2.15
CA TYR A 114 -8.99 -14.02 1.27
C TYR A 114 -8.82 -15.38 0.57
N GLN A 115 -8.95 -16.49 1.30
CA GLN A 115 -8.81 -17.83 0.73
C GLN A 115 -9.91 -18.15 -0.30
N ASN A 116 -11.13 -17.68 -0.05
CA ASN A 116 -12.29 -17.88 -0.92
C ASN A 116 -12.42 -16.80 -2.01
N GLN A 117 -11.41 -15.95 -2.21
CA GLN A 117 -11.39 -14.89 -3.22
C GLN A 117 -12.55 -13.87 -3.09
N ILE A 118 -13.14 -13.75 -1.90
CA ILE A 118 -14.05 -12.66 -1.56
C ILE A 118 -13.26 -11.37 -1.37
N ILE A 119 -12.04 -11.47 -0.82
CA ILE A 119 -11.02 -10.41 -0.87
C ILE A 119 -10.11 -10.71 -2.06
N LYS A 120 -10.24 -9.91 -3.12
CA LYS A 120 -9.55 -10.12 -4.39
C LYS A 120 -8.18 -9.43 -4.38
N LYS A 121 -7.20 -10.06 -4.98
CA LYS A 121 -5.84 -9.53 -5.17
C LYS A 121 -5.57 -9.23 -6.63
N HIS A 122 -4.64 -8.32 -6.88
CA HIS A 122 -4.17 -7.97 -8.23
C HIS A 122 -2.64 -8.03 -8.36
N GLU A 123 -1.93 -8.44 -7.31
CA GLU A 123 -0.47 -8.55 -7.29
C GLU A 123 -0.03 -9.83 -6.56
N ASN A 124 1.06 -10.44 -7.06
CA ASN A 124 1.73 -11.53 -6.36
C ASN A 124 2.67 -11.01 -5.29
N THR A 125 2.78 -11.77 -4.22
CA THR A 125 3.70 -11.49 -3.12
C THR A 125 5.04 -12.19 -3.31
N ARG A 126 6.08 -11.66 -2.65
CA ARG A 126 7.42 -12.25 -2.60
C ARG A 126 7.58 -13.02 -1.30
N GLU A 127 8.10 -14.25 -1.40
CA GLU A 127 8.24 -15.17 -0.27
C GLU A 127 9.14 -14.60 0.84
N ASP A 128 10.24 -13.94 0.50
CA ASP A 128 11.16 -13.34 1.46
C ASP A 128 10.47 -12.25 2.32
N LYS A 129 9.62 -11.43 1.69
CA LYS A 129 8.87 -10.38 2.37
C LYS A 129 7.70 -10.93 3.21
N GLU A 130 7.04 -11.97 2.72
CA GLU A 130 6.01 -12.66 3.50
C GLU A 130 6.60 -13.28 4.77
N LEU A 131 7.73 -14.00 4.64
CA LEU A 131 8.37 -14.67 5.77
C LEU A 131 8.79 -13.71 6.86
N ASP A 132 9.30 -12.54 6.49
CA ASP A 132 9.61 -11.46 7.44
C ASP A 132 8.36 -11.04 8.23
N ARG A 133 7.27 -10.73 7.52
CA ARG A 133 6.03 -10.29 8.17
C ARG A 133 5.33 -11.41 8.97
N ILE A 134 5.41 -12.66 8.52
CA ILE A 134 4.94 -13.82 9.31
C ILE A 134 5.64 -13.86 10.66
N ARG A 135 6.99 -13.81 10.66
CA ARG A 135 7.78 -13.83 11.91
C ARG A 135 7.44 -12.65 12.82
N HIS A 136 7.29 -11.47 12.25
CA HIS A 136 6.93 -10.27 12.99
C HIS A 136 5.56 -10.38 13.66
N VAL A 137 4.52 -10.74 12.90
CA VAL A 137 3.14 -10.90 13.42
C VAL A 137 3.07 -12.05 14.42
N ASP A 138 3.71 -13.17 14.14
CA ASP A 138 3.70 -14.35 15.01
C ASP A 138 4.38 -14.06 16.38
N MET A 139 5.51 -13.33 16.35
CA MET A 139 6.24 -12.96 17.59
C MET A 139 5.53 -11.87 18.39
N THR A 140 5.04 -10.82 17.73
CA THR A 140 4.34 -9.73 18.40
C THR A 140 2.91 -10.08 18.78
N ASP A 141 2.38 -11.18 18.27
CA ASP A 141 0.98 -11.62 18.41
C ASP A 141 -0.02 -10.51 18.02
N THR A 142 0.37 -9.68 17.04
CA THR A 142 -0.34 -8.44 16.74
C THR A 142 -0.18 -8.05 15.27
N HIS A 143 -1.28 -7.63 14.63
CA HIS A 143 -1.23 -6.90 13.38
C HIS A 143 -0.91 -5.43 13.66
N THR A 144 0.25 -4.96 13.24
CA THR A 144 0.82 -3.65 13.58
C THR A 144 0.52 -2.54 12.59
N GLY A 145 0.07 -2.90 11.40
CA GLY A 145 -0.31 -1.97 10.34
C GLY A 145 -1.48 -2.50 9.52
N PRO A 146 -2.47 -1.65 9.20
CA PRO A 146 -3.66 -2.10 8.51
C PRO A 146 -3.38 -2.45 7.05
N ILE A 147 -4.15 -3.41 6.53
CA ILE A 147 -4.22 -3.73 5.11
C ILE A 147 -5.22 -2.76 4.47
N PHE A 148 -4.83 -2.18 3.34
CA PHE A 148 -5.65 -1.22 2.61
C PHE A 148 -6.58 -1.98 1.65
N LEU A 149 -7.87 -2.03 1.98
CA LEU A 149 -8.91 -2.65 1.17
C LEU A 149 -9.79 -1.59 0.49
N VAL A 150 -10.36 -1.98 -0.64
CA VAL A 150 -11.32 -1.18 -1.41
C VAL A 150 -12.61 -1.95 -1.57
N TYR A 151 -13.74 -1.25 -1.52
CA TYR A 151 -15.05 -1.77 -1.90
C TYR A 151 -15.74 -0.82 -2.88
N ARG A 152 -16.63 -1.34 -3.74
CA ARG A 152 -17.45 -0.50 -4.61
C ARG A 152 -18.39 0.34 -3.76
N SER A 153 -18.32 1.67 -3.89
CA SER A 153 -19.01 2.64 -3.05
C SER A 153 -20.49 2.32 -2.85
N LYS A 154 -20.98 2.47 -1.62
CA LYS A 154 -22.37 2.28 -1.22
C LYS A 154 -22.83 3.49 -0.42
N GLN A 155 -23.91 4.12 -0.89
CA GLN A 155 -24.44 5.34 -0.27
C GLN A 155 -24.81 5.13 1.20
N GLU A 156 -25.33 3.95 1.56
CA GLU A 156 -25.67 3.61 2.94
C GLU A 156 -24.45 3.63 3.86
N ILE A 157 -23.31 3.09 3.42
CA ILE A 157 -22.05 3.13 4.20
C ILE A 157 -21.52 4.55 4.28
N ASN A 158 -21.54 5.28 3.17
CA ASN A 158 -21.09 6.67 3.14
C ASN A 158 -21.88 7.54 4.13
N LYS A 159 -23.19 7.31 4.25
CA LYS A 159 -24.05 8.02 5.21
C LYS A 159 -23.66 7.71 6.66
N ILE A 160 -23.36 6.45 7.00
CA ILE A 160 -22.91 6.06 8.34
C ILE A 160 -21.58 6.77 8.67
N VAL A 161 -20.63 6.73 7.72
CA VAL A 161 -19.32 7.39 7.85
C VAL A 161 -19.49 8.89 8.11
N GLU A 162 -20.27 9.59 7.29
CA GLU A 162 -20.50 11.04 7.46
C GLU A 162 -21.23 11.37 8.77
N THR A 163 -22.13 10.50 9.22
CA THR A 163 -22.77 10.66 10.54
C THR A 163 -21.78 10.51 11.69
N ALA A 164 -20.88 9.54 11.61
CA ALA A 164 -19.85 9.31 12.63
C ALA A 164 -18.88 10.51 12.71
N LYS A 165 -18.54 11.11 11.59
CA LYS A 165 -17.63 12.28 11.51
C LYS A 165 -18.19 13.57 12.12
N GLN A 166 -19.48 13.62 12.45
CA GLN A 166 -20.06 14.76 13.18
C GLN A 166 -19.70 14.77 14.68
N LYS A 167 -19.15 13.66 15.19
CA LYS A 167 -18.70 13.55 16.58
C LYS A 167 -17.28 14.12 16.74
N THR A 168 -16.84 14.29 17.99
CA THR A 168 -15.45 14.64 18.29
C THR A 168 -14.53 13.48 17.89
N PRO A 169 -13.47 13.74 17.11
CA PRO A 169 -12.53 12.72 16.72
C PRO A 169 -11.69 12.25 17.91
N VAL A 170 -11.29 10.99 17.94
CA VAL A 170 -10.30 10.45 18.90
C VAL A 170 -8.88 10.84 18.54
N TYR A 171 -8.62 11.11 17.26
CA TYR A 171 -7.38 11.67 16.74
C TYR A 171 -7.67 12.80 15.76
N ASP A 172 -6.90 13.87 15.85
CA ASP A 172 -6.84 14.97 14.87
C ASP A 172 -5.44 15.58 14.93
N PHE A 173 -4.60 15.22 13.98
CA PHE A 173 -3.24 15.75 13.89
C PHE A 173 -2.73 15.77 12.45
N THR A 174 -1.71 16.59 12.20
CA THR A 174 -1.00 16.63 10.92
C THR A 174 0.43 16.14 11.11
N SER A 175 0.82 15.14 10.31
CA SER A 175 2.17 14.59 10.31
C SER A 175 3.17 15.48 9.55
N SER A 176 4.47 15.22 9.72
CA SER A 176 5.54 16.05 9.16
C SER A 176 5.55 16.13 7.62
N ASP A 177 4.93 15.17 6.95
CA ASP A 177 4.74 15.15 5.49
C ASP A 177 3.49 15.92 5.02
N GLY A 178 2.82 16.66 5.93
CA GLY A 178 1.67 17.49 5.62
C GLY A 178 0.35 16.75 5.48
N ILE A 179 0.30 15.46 5.81
CA ILE A 179 -0.94 14.67 5.80
C ILE A 179 -1.67 14.86 7.12
N THR A 180 -2.96 15.23 7.05
CA THR A 180 -3.83 15.31 8.23
C THR A 180 -4.51 13.96 8.45
N HIS A 181 -4.46 13.49 9.69
CA HIS A 181 -5.03 12.23 10.14
C HIS A 181 -6.12 12.51 11.17
N ARG A 182 -7.32 12.02 10.89
CA ARG A 182 -8.46 12.09 11.83
C ARG A 182 -9.04 10.69 12.02
N ALA A 183 -9.50 10.41 13.24
CA ALA A 183 -10.19 9.16 13.50
C ALA A 183 -11.37 9.36 14.45
N TRP A 184 -12.44 8.60 14.22
CA TRP A 184 -13.65 8.59 15.05
C TRP A 184 -13.97 7.15 15.43
N CYS A 185 -14.35 6.94 16.69
CA CYS A 185 -14.77 5.63 17.19
C CYS A 185 -16.28 5.43 16.98
N ILE A 186 -16.67 4.23 16.55
CA ILE A 186 -18.05 3.77 16.46
C ILE A 186 -18.21 2.58 17.39
N SER A 187 -18.79 2.82 18.56
CA SER A 187 -19.05 1.81 19.61
C SER A 187 -20.55 1.59 19.85
N ASP A 188 -21.43 2.33 19.19
CA ASP A 188 -22.86 2.14 19.29
C ASP A 188 -23.29 0.85 18.58
N ASN A 189 -24.00 -0.05 19.29
CA ASN A 189 -24.38 -1.36 18.79
C ASN A 189 -25.29 -1.30 17.54
N ASN A 190 -26.15 -0.28 17.42
CA ASN A 190 -27.00 -0.12 16.25
C ASN A 190 -26.15 0.24 15.02
N GLN A 191 -25.24 1.20 15.17
CA GLN A 191 -24.31 1.59 14.09
C GLN A 191 -23.38 0.44 13.70
N ILE A 192 -22.90 -0.36 14.66
CA ILE A 192 -22.12 -1.57 14.41
C ILE A 192 -22.93 -2.56 13.57
N SER A 193 -24.16 -2.84 13.96
CA SER A 193 -25.05 -3.75 13.22
C SER A 193 -25.38 -3.24 11.82
N GLU A 194 -25.59 -1.93 11.66
CA GLU A 194 -25.82 -1.30 10.35
C GLU A 194 -24.62 -1.46 9.41
N ILE A 195 -23.39 -1.26 9.92
CA ILE A 195 -22.15 -1.46 9.14
C ILE A 195 -22.03 -2.92 8.71
N GLN A 196 -22.21 -3.89 9.62
CA GLN A 196 -22.15 -5.31 9.32
C GLN A 196 -23.17 -5.68 8.23
N ALA A 197 -24.44 -5.29 8.42
CA ALA A 197 -25.49 -5.54 7.45
C ALA A 197 -25.24 -4.89 6.08
N ALA A 198 -24.56 -3.73 6.05
CA ALA A 198 -24.21 -3.07 4.80
C ALA A 198 -23.10 -3.83 4.06
N PHE A 199 -22.07 -4.32 4.76
CA PHE A 199 -21.01 -5.14 4.16
C PHE A 199 -21.51 -6.52 3.72
N ASP A 200 -22.51 -7.09 4.39
CA ASP A 200 -23.17 -8.33 3.96
C ASP A 200 -23.87 -8.20 2.60
N ARG A 201 -24.09 -6.99 2.09
CA ARG A 201 -24.64 -6.74 0.75
C ARG A 201 -23.59 -6.44 -0.32
N ILE A 202 -22.30 -6.41 0.06
CA ILE A 202 -21.18 -6.23 -0.87
C ILE A 202 -20.70 -7.59 -1.34
N PRO A 203 -20.51 -7.82 -2.65
CA PRO A 203 -20.10 -9.14 -3.15
C PRO A 203 -18.65 -9.48 -2.83
N CYS A 204 -17.76 -8.50 -2.85
CA CYS A 204 -16.32 -8.69 -2.64
C CYS A 204 -15.65 -7.37 -2.25
N THR A 205 -14.44 -7.47 -1.72
CA THR A 205 -13.51 -6.36 -1.52
C THR A 205 -12.21 -6.64 -2.28
N TYR A 206 -11.33 -5.63 -2.38
CA TYR A 206 -10.10 -5.72 -3.15
C TYR A 206 -8.94 -5.20 -2.34
N ILE A 207 -7.77 -5.83 -2.44
CA ILE A 207 -6.56 -5.30 -1.82
C ILE A 207 -6.04 -4.15 -2.69
N ALA A 208 -5.94 -2.95 -2.13
CA ALA A 208 -5.31 -1.80 -2.79
C ALA A 208 -3.80 -1.77 -2.50
N ASP A 209 -3.43 -1.92 -1.23
CA ASP A 209 -2.04 -1.92 -0.77
C ASP A 209 -1.87 -2.88 0.41
N GLY A 210 -0.67 -3.43 0.58
CA GLY A 210 -0.36 -4.37 1.66
C GLY A 210 -0.59 -5.84 1.32
N HIS A 211 -0.39 -6.26 0.07
CA HIS A 211 -0.51 -7.67 -0.34
C HIS A 211 0.36 -8.61 0.51
N HIS A 212 1.61 -8.23 0.82
CA HIS A 212 2.50 -9.03 1.68
C HIS A 212 1.96 -9.12 3.11
N ARG A 213 1.45 -8.02 3.68
CA ARG A 213 0.81 -8.01 5.00
C ARG A 213 -0.42 -8.91 5.04
N CYS A 214 -1.27 -8.85 4.00
CA CYS A 214 -2.45 -9.68 3.89
C CYS A 214 -2.09 -11.17 3.82
N ALA A 215 -1.19 -11.56 2.91
CA ALA A 215 -0.75 -12.95 2.76
C ALA A 215 -0.11 -13.49 4.05
N SER A 216 0.71 -12.67 4.73
CA SER A 216 1.33 -13.03 6.00
C SER A 216 0.32 -13.23 7.12
N ALA A 217 -0.64 -12.32 7.26
CA ALA A 217 -1.71 -12.43 8.24
C ALA A 217 -2.54 -13.71 8.06
N VAL A 218 -2.89 -14.03 6.81
CA VAL A 218 -3.60 -15.28 6.49
C VAL A 218 -2.77 -16.50 6.88
N LYS A 219 -1.47 -16.54 6.53
CA LYS A 219 -0.58 -17.66 6.89
C LYS A 219 -0.42 -17.83 8.38
N VAL A 220 -0.30 -16.73 9.15
CA VAL A 220 -0.26 -16.81 10.62
C VAL A 220 -1.57 -17.33 11.18
N GLY A 221 -2.73 -16.85 10.70
CA GLY A 221 -4.03 -17.34 11.12
C GLY A 221 -4.20 -18.84 10.87
N LEU A 222 -3.79 -19.33 9.68
CA LEU A 222 -3.82 -20.76 9.36
C LEU A 222 -2.87 -21.59 10.24
N LYS A 223 -1.68 -21.05 10.56
CA LYS A 223 -0.76 -21.66 11.53
C LYS A 223 -1.43 -21.80 12.90
N ARG A 224 -2.05 -20.73 13.41
CA ARG A 224 -2.78 -20.77 14.68
C ARG A 224 -3.95 -21.78 14.67
N ARG A 225 -4.68 -21.89 13.57
CA ARG A 225 -5.72 -22.96 13.42
C ARG A 225 -5.14 -24.35 13.53
N ALA A 226 -3.97 -24.59 12.95
CA ALA A 226 -3.29 -25.89 13.05
C ALA A 226 -2.79 -26.19 14.48
N GLU A 227 -2.38 -25.15 15.22
CA GLU A 227 -1.95 -25.26 16.63
C GLU A 227 -3.16 -25.42 17.58
N HIS A 228 -4.35 -24.95 17.19
CA HIS A 228 -5.60 -25.00 17.96
C HIS A 228 -6.73 -25.66 17.14
N PRO A 229 -6.69 -26.99 16.93
CA PRO A 229 -7.62 -27.70 16.03
C PRO A 229 -9.07 -27.66 16.46
N ASP A 230 -9.36 -27.24 17.69
CA ASP A 230 -10.69 -27.05 18.29
C ASP A 230 -11.20 -25.60 18.14
N TYR A 231 -10.55 -24.77 17.29
CA TYR A 231 -11.00 -23.39 17.05
C TYR A 231 -12.45 -23.34 16.56
N THR A 232 -13.15 -22.30 16.98
CA THR A 232 -14.58 -22.10 16.67
C THR A 232 -14.83 -21.22 15.44
N GLY A 233 -13.82 -20.46 15.03
CA GLY A 233 -13.89 -19.41 14.00
C GLY A 233 -14.11 -18.00 14.57
N GLU A 234 -14.35 -17.88 15.87
CA GLU A 234 -14.54 -16.59 16.53
C GLU A 234 -13.24 -16.00 17.14
N GLU A 235 -12.16 -16.77 17.13
CA GLU A 235 -10.86 -16.33 17.63
C GLU A 235 -10.27 -15.23 16.74
N GLU A 236 -9.54 -14.29 17.35
CA GLU A 236 -9.00 -13.10 16.67
C GLU A 236 -7.99 -13.46 15.56
N PHE A 237 -7.27 -14.57 15.65
CA PHE A 237 -6.36 -15.05 14.61
C PHE A 237 -7.07 -15.49 13.31
N ASN A 238 -8.42 -15.58 13.31
CA ASN A 238 -9.22 -15.81 12.09
C ASN A 238 -9.48 -14.52 11.30
N ARG A 239 -8.96 -13.40 11.77
CA ARG A 239 -9.22 -12.07 11.23
C ARG A 239 -7.91 -11.30 11.11
N PHE A 240 -7.88 -10.27 10.26
CA PHE A 240 -6.75 -9.36 10.14
C PHE A 240 -7.20 -7.90 10.06
N LEU A 241 -6.34 -7.01 10.59
CA LEU A 241 -6.58 -5.57 10.61
C LEU A 241 -6.62 -5.00 9.19
N SER A 242 -7.66 -4.26 8.86
CA SER A 242 -7.86 -3.61 7.58
C SER A 242 -8.47 -2.21 7.73
N VAL A 243 -8.26 -1.38 6.70
CA VAL A 243 -9.04 -0.15 6.47
C VAL A 243 -9.69 -0.28 5.11
N LEU A 244 -11.03 -0.21 5.09
CA LEU A 244 -11.85 -0.37 3.88
C LEU A 244 -12.31 0.99 3.39
N PHE A 245 -11.90 1.37 2.17
CA PHE A 245 -12.28 2.62 1.52
C PHE A 245 -13.26 2.38 0.38
N PRO A 246 -14.21 3.29 0.12
CA PRO A 246 -14.98 3.27 -1.10
C PRO A 246 -14.09 3.66 -2.30
N ASP A 247 -14.31 3.03 -3.43
CA ASP A 247 -13.50 3.21 -4.65
C ASP A 247 -13.51 4.63 -5.20
N ASP A 248 -14.63 5.33 -5.06
CA ASP A 248 -14.81 6.70 -5.55
C ASP A 248 -14.03 7.78 -4.76
N GLN A 249 -13.48 7.43 -3.60
CA GLN A 249 -12.62 8.33 -2.80
C GLN A 249 -11.13 8.11 -3.02
N LEU A 250 -10.72 7.13 -3.79
CA LEU A 250 -9.32 6.78 -3.95
C LEU A 250 -8.69 7.42 -5.18
N LYS A 251 -7.40 7.66 -5.08
CA LYS A 251 -6.57 8.13 -6.18
C LYS A 251 -5.29 7.32 -6.26
N ILE A 252 -5.07 6.72 -7.41
CA ILE A 252 -3.81 6.10 -7.75
C ILE A 252 -2.92 7.16 -8.40
N MET A 253 -1.67 7.25 -7.96
CA MET A 253 -0.66 8.11 -8.55
C MET A 253 0.16 7.34 -9.60
N PRO A 254 0.82 8.05 -10.53
CA PRO A 254 1.73 7.42 -11.47
C PRO A 254 2.81 6.60 -10.77
N TYR A 255 3.17 5.46 -11.33
CA TYR A 255 4.35 4.72 -10.92
C TYR A 255 5.34 4.75 -12.08
N ASN A 256 6.27 5.70 -12.02
CA ASN A 256 7.20 6.01 -13.11
C ASN A 256 8.35 4.99 -13.15
N ARG A 257 9.05 4.92 -14.30
CA ARG A 257 10.19 4.04 -14.53
C ARG A 257 11.42 4.85 -14.86
N VAL A 258 12.58 4.38 -14.39
CA VAL A 258 13.89 4.91 -14.78
C VAL A 258 14.79 3.74 -15.18
N VAL A 259 15.57 3.90 -16.24
CA VAL A 259 16.39 2.84 -16.80
C VAL A 259 17.83 3.31 -16.99
N ARG A 260 18.77 2.45 -16.59
CA ARG A 260 20.20 2.78 -16.48
C ARG A 260 20.91 2.92 -17.80
N ASP A 261 20.49 2.20 -18.84
CA ASP A 261 21.14 2.21 -20.15
C ASP A 261 20.12 1.99 -21.28
N LEU A 262 20.53 2.25 -22.51
CA LEU A 262 19.72 2.04 -23.71
C LEU A 262 20.02 0.72 -24.42
N ASN A 263 20.48 -0.30 -23.70
CA ASN A 263 20.83 -1.62 -24.29
C ASN A 263 21.86 -1.50 -25.44
N GLY A 264 22.83 -0.61 -25.30
CA GLY A 264 23.86 -0.35 -26.29
C GLY A 264 23.45 0.50 -27.50
N LEU A 265 22.22 1.00 -27.52
CA LEU A 265 21.74 1.88 -28.59
C LEU A 265 22.22 3.32 -28.37
N SER A 266 22.50 4.01 -29.47
CA SER A 266 22.61 5.47 -29.45
C SER A 266 21.23 6.10 -29.29
N LYS A 267 21.19 7.38 -28.89
CA LYS A 267 19.96 8.17 -28.81
C LYS A 267 19.12 8.10 -30.10
N ASP A 268 19.75 8.35 -31.24
CA ASP A 268 19.04 8.38 -32.55
C ASP A 268 18.51 7.00 -32.90
N THR A 269 19.29 5.95 -32.69
CA THR A 269 18.87 4.57 -32.96
C THR A 269 17.73 4.16 -32.01
N PHE A 270 17.77 4.61 -30.76
CA PHE A 270 16.69 4.36 -29.80
C PHE A 270 15.40 5.07 -30.20
N LEU A 271 15.46 6.37 -30.54
CA LEU A 271 14.28 7.13 -31.03
C LEU A 271 13.69 6.51 -32.29
N LYS A 272 14.56 6.03 -33.20
CA LYS A 272 14.10 5.32 -34.41
C LYS A 272 13.41 4.00 -34.03
N ALA A 273 13.98 3.20 -33.15
CA ALA A 273 13.39 1.94 -32.69
C ALA A 273 12.00 2.16 -32.05
N LEU A 274 11.79 3.23 -31.28
CA LEU A 274 10.48 3.60 -30.76
C LEU A 274 9.46 3.81 -31.89
N SER A 275 9.84 4.55 -32.94
CA SER A 275 8.96 4.79 -34.09
C SER A 275 8.68 3.51 -34.88
N ASP A 276 9.70 2.67 -35.06
CA ASP A 276 9.59 1.38 -35.77
C ASP A 276 8.67 0.38 -35.06
N THR A 277 8.57 0.47 -33.70
CA THR A 277 7.63 -0.33 -32.92
C THR A 277 6.21 0.25 -32.85
N GLY A 278 5.97 1.42 -33.44
CA GLY A 278 4.63 2.03 -33.55
C GLY A 278 4.33 3.14 -32.56
N PHE A 279 5.30 3.63 -31.77
CA PHE A 279 5.11 4.85 -31.01
C PHE A 279 5.24 6.10 -31.89
N SER A 280 4.32 7.04 -31.69
CA SER A 280 4.54 8.41 -32.15
C SER A 280 5.42 9.13 -31.13
N VAL A 281 6.53 9.71 -31.60
CA VAL A 281 7.52 10.41 -30.74
C VAL A 281 7.48 11.90 -31.06
N THR A 282 7.10 12.72 -30.07
CA THR A 282 7.02 14.18 -30.21
C THR A 282 8.03 14.83 -29.25
N TYR A 283 8.98 15.58 -29.80
CA TYR A 283 9.95 16.37 -29.02
C TYR A 283 9.27 17.51 -28.25
N LYS A 284 9.61 17.69 -26.99
CA LYS A 284 9.06 18.72 -26.07
C LYS A 284 10.12 19.65 -25.49
N GLY A 285 11.39 19.43 -25.79
CA GLY A 285 12.50 20.24 -25.25
C GLY A 285 12.59 20.12 -23.73
N ASP A 286 12.70 21.26 -23.05
CA ASP A 286 12.82 21.35 -21.59
C ASP A 286 11.48 21.27 -20.85
N MET A 287 10.36 21.14 -21.57
CA MET A 287 9.02 21.12 -20.98
C MET A 287 8.73 19.74 -20.40
N PRO A 288 8.60 19.61 -19.07
CA PRO A 288 8.26 18.34 -18.44
C PRO A 288 6.93 17.77 -18.96
N VAL A 289 6.92 16.48 -19.28
CA VAL A 289 5.75 15.80 -19.83
C VAL A 289 5.11 14.93 -18.75
N SER A 290 3.92 15.34 -18.30
CA SER A 290 3.00 14.50 -17.54
C SER A 290 1.92 14.00 -18.50
N PRO A 291 1.78 12.68 -18.73
CA PRO A 291 0.71 12.16 -19.57
C PRO A 291 -0.67 12.61 -19.09
N ASP A 292 -1.54 13.00 -20.00
CA ASP A 292 -2.89 13.48 -19.73
C ASP A 292 -3.98 12.44 -20.04
N LYS A 293 -3.61 11.36 -20.71
CA LYS A 293 -4.52 10.26 -21.09
C LYS A 293 -3.80 8.93 -21.22
N LYS A 294 -4.58 7.88 -21.14
CA LYS A 294 -4.14 6.49 -21.37
C LYS A 294 -3.49 6.32 -22.75
N GLY A 295 -2.46 5.47 -22.81
CA GLY A 295 -1.68 5.21 -24.02
C GLY A 295 -0.66 6.30 -24.34
N THR A 296 -0.40 7.24 -23.42
CA THR A 296 0.64 8.25 -23.56
C THR A 296 1.67 8.17 -22.45
N PHE A 297 2.92 8.51 -22.75
CA PHE A 297 4.05 8.44 -21.82
C PHE A 297 4.92 9.67 -22.03
N GLY A 298 5.39 10.26 -20.93
CA GLY A 298 6.49 11.19 -21.02
C GLY A 298 7.81 10.42 -21.00
N MET A 299 8.79 10.86 -21.75
CA MET A 299 10.13 10.30 -21.74
C MET A 299 11.15 11.42 -21.56
N TYR A 300 12.02 11.29 -20.58
CA TYR A 300 13.15 12.19 -20.39
C TYR A 300 14.44 11.47 -20.78
N LEU A 301 15.12 11.99 -21.79
CA LEU A 301 16.33 11.40 -22.38
C LEU A 301 17.30 12.51 -22.79
N ASP A 302 18.56 12.41 -22.35
CA ASP A 302 19.63 13.30 -22.74
C ASP A 302 19.25 14.80 -22.63
N GLY A 303 18.74 15.18 -21.44
CA GLY A 303 18.39 16.55 -21.11
C GLY A 303 17.10 17.08 -21.77
N SER A 304 16.32 16.25 -22.44
CA SER A 304 15.11 16.68 -23.15
C SER A 304 13.93 15.77 -22.88
N TRP A 305 12.73 16.36 -22.89
CA TRP A 305 11.47 15.65 -22.79
C TRP A 305 10.88 15.32 -24.17
N TYR A 306 10.22 14.17 -24.22
CA TYR A 306 9.47 13.68 -25.36
C TYR A 306 8.11 13.18 -24.90
N LEU A 307 7.08 13.36 -25.72
CA LEU A 307 5.79 12.70 -25.56
C LEU A 307 5.76 11.47 -26.49
N LEU A 308 5.56 10.31 -25.91
CA LEU A 308 5.30 9.08 -26.64
C LEU A 308 3.80 8.81 -26.64
N SER A 309 3.25 8.43 -27.81
CA SER A 309 1.86 7.98 -27.90
C SER A 309 1.83 6.60 -28.57
N ALA A 310 1.18 5.66 -27.91
CA ALA A 310 1.02 4.29 -28.40
C ALA A 310 0.13 4.27 -29.67
N GLY A 311 0.56 3.55 -30.70
CA GLY A 311 -0.26 3.30 -31.88
C GLY A 311 -1.48 2.42 -31.56
N GLY A 312 -2.51 2.48 -32.42
CA GLY A 312 -3.77 1.77 -32.16
C GLY A 312 -3.63 0.25 -31.97
N GLU A 313 -2.65 -0.36 -32.62
CA GLU A 313 -2.37 -1.80 -32.51
C GLU A 313 -1.80 -2.21 -31.13
N MET A 314 -1.23 -1.26 -30.38
CA MET A 314 -0.75 -1.49 -29.02
C MET A 314 -1.87 -1.42 -27.99
N LEU A 315 -2.99 -0.77 -28.32
CA LEU A 315 -4.13 -0.61 -27.43
C LEU A 315 -4.94 -1.91 -27.41
N SER A 316 -5.27 -2.40 -26.21
CA SER A 316 -6.00 -3.65 -26.02
C SER A 316 -7.16 -3.47 -25.08
N GLN A 317 -8.25 -4.22 -25.30
CA GLN A 317 -9.39 -4.32 -24.38
C GLN A 317 -9.15 -5.39 -23.28
N ASP A 318 -8.08 -6.16 -23.38
CA ASP A 318 -7.70 -7.13 -22.35
C ASP A 318 -7.34 -6.36 -21.06
N PRO A 319 -7.88 -6.77 -19.89
CA PRO A 319 -7.69 -6.04 -18.63
C PRO A 319 -6.23 -5.83 -18.23
N VAL A 320 -5.34 -6.76 -18.60
CA VAL A 320 -3.90 -6.67 -18.27
C VAL A 320 -3.10 -6.08 -19.41
N LYS A 321 -3.28 -6.58 -20.66
CA LYS A 321 -2.53 -6.10 -21.83
C LYS A 321 -2.84 -4.65 -22.16
N GLY A 322 -4.04 -4.19 -21.85
CA GLY A 322 -4.48 -2.82 -22.07
C GLY A 322 -3.97 -1.82 -21.04
N LEU A 323 -3.30 -2.24 -19.95
CA LEU A 323 -2.68 -1.32 -18.98
C LEU A 323 -1.49 -0.59 -19.60
N ASP A 324 -1.33 0.69 -19.31
CA ASP A 324 -0.19 1.47 -19.82
C ASP A 324 1.16 0.89 -19.39
N VAL A 325 1.22 0.31 -18.18
CA VAL A 325 2.40 -0.40 -17.69
C VAL A 325 2.73 -1.64 -18.54
N SER A 326 1.71 -2.34 -19.05
CA SER A 326 1.86 -3.49 -19.96
C SER A 326 2.26 -3.02 -21.36
N ILE A 327 1.67 -1.95 -21.87
CA ILE A 327 2.03 -1.37 -23.16
C ILE A 327 3.51 -0.97 -23.17
N LEU A 328 3.95 -0.23 -22.13
CA LEU A 328 5.36 0.16 -22.01
C LEU A 328 6.29 -1.06 -21.93
N GLN A 329 5.92 -2.06 -21.13
CA GLN A 329 6.70 -3.30 -20.96
C GLN A 329 6.83 -4.06 -22.28
N ASN A 330 5.71 -4.32 -22.94
CA ASN A 330 5.65 -5.23 -24.08
C ASN A 330 6.17 -4.61 -25.39
N HIS A 331 6.09 -3.28 -25.54
CA HIS A 331 6.43 -2.60 -26.77
C HIS A 331 7.70 -1.74 -26.68
N LEU A 332 8.24 -1.50 -25.47
CA LEU A 332 9.44 -0.70 -25.28
C LEU A 332 10.48 -1.40 -24.40
N LEU A 333 10.15 -1.67 -23.14
CA LEU A 333 11.13 -2.15 -22.17
C LEU A 333 11.70 -3.53 -22.59
N GLN A 334 10.84 -4.45 -22.99
CA GLN A 334 11.26 -5.78 -23.41
C GLN A 334 11.92 -5.80 -24.81
N PRO A 335 11.28 -5.35 -25.89
CA PRO A 335 11.83 -5.51 -27.24
C PRO A 335 12.99 -4.58 -27.55
N ILE A 336 13.05 -3.38 -26.98
CA ILE A 336 14.08 -2.38 -27.30
C ILE A 336 15.19 -2.38 -26.24
N LEU A 337 14.80 -2.30 -24.95
CA LEU A 337 15.75 -2.22 -23.84
C LEU A 337 16.14 -3.59 -23.25
N ASN A 338 15.55 -4.69 -23.77
CA ASN A 338 15.80 -6.07 -23.34
C ASN A 338 15.60 -6.30 -21.82
N ILE A 339 14.61 -5.58 -21.24
CA ILE A 339 14.21 -5.77 -19.83
C ILE A 339 13.08 -6.80 -19.81
N GLN A 340 13.43 -8.08 -19.58
CA GLN A 340 12.49 -9.20 -19.65
C GLN A 340 11.59 -9.27 -18.41
N ASP A 341 12.16 -9.15 -17.22
CA ASP A 341 11.42 -9.13 -15.96
C ASP A 341 11.84 -7.92 -15.11
N PRO A 342 10.99 -6.90 -15.03
CA PRO A 342 11.30 -5.68 -14.27
C PRO A 342 11.39 -5.88 -12.75
N ARG A 343 11.03 -7.08 -12.22
CA ARG A 343 11.20 -7.42 -10.79
C ARG A 343 12.63 -7.76 -10.44
N THR A 344 13.38 -8.28 -11.39
CA THR A 344 14.72 -8.86 -11.19
C THR A 344 15.82 -8.13 -11.95
N ASP A 345 15.49 -7.39 -13.01
CA ASP A 345 16.47 -6.62 -13.79
C ASP A 345 16.94 -5.39 -13.01
N LYS A 346 18.24 -5.34 -12.71
CA LYS A 346 18.86 -4.24 -11.94
C LYS A 346 19.06 -2.95 -12.74
N ARG A 347 18.75 -2.95 -14.04
CA ARG A 347 18.84 -1.75 -14.88
C ARG A 347 17.61 -0.87 -14.81
N ILE A 348 16.49 -1.39 -14.30
CA ILE A 348 15.25 -0.63 -14.11
C ILE A 348 15.01 -0.37 -12.63
N ASP A 349 14.51 0.84 -12.33
CA ASP A 349 14.04 1.23 -11.01
C ASP A 349 12.72 2.00 -11.14
N PHE A 350 12.01 2.18 -10.03
CA PHE A 350 10.66 2.72 -9.98
C PHE A 350 10.59 3.95 -9.09
N VAL A 351 9.88 4.97 -9.57
CA VAL A 351 9.71 6.26 -8.88
C VAL A 351 8.23 6.54 -8.70
N GLY A 352 7.77 6.58 -7.45
CA GLY A 352 6.38 6.95 -7.15
C GLY A 352 6.08 8.39 -7.57
N GLY A 353 4.91 8.61 -8.15
CA GLY A 353 4.51 9.92 -8.69
C GLY A 353 4.48 11.05 -7.68
N ILE A 354 4.41 10.75 -6.39
CA ILE A 354 4.51 11.73 -5.29
C ILE A 354 5.82 12.54 -5.34
N ARG A 355 6.90 11.97 -5.89
CA ARG A 355 8.20 12.63 -6.01
C ARG A 355 8.27 13.65 -7.15
N GLY A 356 7.25 13.69 -8.03
CA GLY A 356 7.18 14.61 -9.15
C GLY A 356 8.13 14.28 -10.31
N LEU A 357 8.01 15.06 -11.39
CA LEU A 357 8.82 14.86 -12.61
C LEU A 357 10.29 15.28 -12.44
N GLY A 358 10.56 16.25 -11.56
CA GLY A 358 11.92 16.68 -11.25
C GLY A 358 12.80 15.55 -10.68
N GLU A 359 12.19 14.56 -10.01
CA GLU A 359 12.94 13.39 -9.55
C GLU A 359 13.38 12.51 -10.73
N LEU A 360 12.59 12.40 -11.79
CA LEU A 360 12.96 11.68 -13.00
C LEU A 360 14.17 12.33 -13.68
N GLU A 361 14.15 13.66 -13.80
CA GLU A 361 15.26 14.43 -14.34
C GLU A 361 16.52 14.27 -13.48
N ARG A 362 16.37 14.33 -12.14
CA ARG A 362 17.50 14.14 -11.22
C ARG A 362 18.13 12.75 -11.41
N ARG A 363 17.31 11.70 -11.44
CA ARG A 363 17.79 10.31 -11.62
C ARG A 363 18.54 10.13 -12.95
N VAL A 364 18.05 10.73 -14.05
CA VAL A 364 18.73 10.65 -15.34
C VAL A 364 20.09 11.42 -15.30
N ARG A 365 20.16 12.51 -14.57
CA ARG A 365 21.44 13.23 -14.41
C ARG A 365 22.47 12.50 -13.53
N GLU A 366 22.02 11.69 -12.57
CA GLU A 366 22.91 11.11 -11.53
C GLU A 366 23.27 9.66 -11.80
N ASP A 367 22.29 8.80 -12.11
CA ASP A 367 22.50 7.35 -12.09
C ASP A 367 21.73 6.55 -13.18
N MET A 368 20.89 7.20 -13.96
CA MET A 368 20.07 6.59 -15.02
C MET A 368 20.32 7.28 -16.38
N THR A 369 19.83 6.67 -17.44
CA THR A 369 19.97 7.21 -18.80
C THR A 369 18.64 7.72 -19.36
N VAL A 370 17.55 7.06 -19.05
CA VAL A 370 16.21 7.41 -19.53
C VAL A 370 15.18 7.23 -18.44
N ALA A 371 14.18 8.09 -18.42
CA ALA A 371 13.04 8.01 -17.51
C ALA A 371 11.73 8.07 -18.27
N PHE A 372 10.71 7.40 -17.73
CA PHE A 372 9.37 7.38 -18.28
C PHE A 372 8.35 7.82 -17.22
N SER A 373 7.64 8.92 -17.49
CA SER A 373 6.48 9.30 -16.70
C SER A 373 5.24 8.60 -17.27
N MET A 374 4.45 8.04 -16.37
CA MET A 374 3.30 7.19 -16.67
C MET A 374 1.99 7.95 -16.50
N TYR A 375 0.98 7.59 -17.28
CA TYR A 375 -0.40 7.87 -16.90
C TYR A 375 -0.79 6.94 -15.74
N PRO A 376 -1.45 7.42 -14.67
CA PRO A 376 -1.78 6.58 -13.53
C PRO A 376 -2.81 5.52 -13.91
N THR A 377 -2.61 4.29 -13.43
CA THR A 377 -3.63 3.25 -13.48
C THR A 377 -4.90 3.72 -12.77
N SER A 378 -6.07 3.51 -13.34
CA SER A 378 -7.33 3.88 -12.72
C SER A 378 -7.79 2.83 -11.70
N ILE A 379 -8.68 3.22 -10.78
CA ILE A 379 -9.34 2.28 -9.85
C ILE A 379 -10.14 1.23 -10.64
N GLU A 380 -10.82 1.64 -11.70
CA GLU A 380 -11.59 0.72 -12.56
C GLU A 380 -10.71 -0.36 -13.21
N GLU A 381 -9.52 0.00 -13.67
CA GLU A 381 -8.56 -0.95 -14.22
C GLU A 381 -8.10 -1.96 -13.17
N LEU A 382 -7.78 -1.49 -11.94
CA LEU A 382 -7.42 -2.37 -10.83
C LEU A 382 -8.54 -3.36 -10.52
N LEU A 383 -9.77 -2.85 -10.34
CA LEU A 383 -10.93 -3.69 -10.02
C LEU A 383 -11.21 -4.68 -11.15
N SER A 384 -11.10 -4.27 -12.41
CA SER A 384 -11.33 -5.14 -13.58
C SER A 384 -10.32 -6.29 -13.66
N VAL A 385 -9.04 -6.02 -13.40
CA VAL A 385 -8.00 -7.06 -13.36
C VAL A 385 -8.29 -8.07 -12.23
N ALA A 386 -8.60 -7.56 -11.04
CA ALA A 386 -8.89 -8.40 -9.87
C ALA A 386 -10.20 -9.20 -10.05
N ASP A 387 -11.25 -8.62 -10.68
CA ASP A 387 -12.51 -9.31 -11.00
C ASP A 387 -12.31 -10.43 -12.00
N ALA A 388 -11.40 -10.27 -12.96
CA ALA A 388 -11.02 -11.31 -13.91
C ALA A 388 -10.14 -12.42 -13.30
N GLY A 389 -9.76 -12.31 -12.01
CA GLY A 389 -8.82 -13.23 -11.36
C GLY A 389 -7.39 -13.16 -11.92
N LEU A 390 -7.06 -12.05 -12.57
CA LEU A 390 -5.77 -11.81 -13.19
C LEU A 390 -4.86 -10.97 -12.27
N LEU A 391 -3.60 -10.83 -12.67
CA LEU A 391 -2.60 -10.07 -11.93
C LEU A 391 -2.03 -8.95 -12.81
N MET A 392 -1.79 -7.81 -12.19
CA MET A 392 -1.10 -6.69 -12.81
C MET A 392 0.40 -6.96 -12.92
N PRO A 393 1.08 -6.35 -13.90
CA PRO A 393 2.54 -6.24 -13.86
C PRO A 393 3.01 -5.59 -12.55
N PRO A 394 4.26 -5.86 -12.12
CA PRO A 394 4.78 -5.29 -10.88
C PRO A 394 4.80 -3.76 -10.95
N LYS A 395 4.56 -3.11 -9.80
CA LYS A 395 4.61 -1.66 -9.69
C LYS A 395 3.65 -0.94 -10.64
N SER A 396 2.41 -1.42 -10.71
CA SER A 396 1.33 -0.83 -11.51
C SER A 396 0.55 0.25 -10.77
N THR A 397 0.50 0.19 -9.44
CA THR A 397 -0.31 1.09 -8.61
C THR A 397 0.51 1.72 -7.50
N TRP A 398 0.25 3.01 -7.23
CA TRP A 398 0.83 3.75 -6.11
C TRP A 398 -0.26 4.55 -5.41
N PHE A 399 -0.66 4.10 -4.23
CA PHE A 399 -1.71 4.78 -3.45
C PHE A 399 -1.09 5.81 -2.50
N GLU A 400 -1.67 7.02 -2.50
CA GLU A 400 -1.39 8.09 -1.54
C GLU A 400 -2.71 8.70 -1.03
N PRO A 401 -2.72 9.17 0.23
CA PRO A 401 -1.68 9.06 1.25
C PRO A 401 -1.54 7.63 1.80
N LYS A 402 -0.34 7.30 2.28
CA LYS A 402 -0.09 6.00 2.92
C LYS A 402 -0.76 5.91 4.29
N LEU A 403 -1.40 4.77 4.57
CA LEU A 403 -1.91 4.46 5.90
C LEU A 403 -0.77 4.40 6.91
N ARG A 404 -1.01 4.88 8.12
CA ARG A 404 0.01 4.82 9.18
C ARG A 404 -0.04 3.49 9.92
N SER A 405 1.13 2.93 10.20
CA SER A 405 1.32 1.89 11.21
C SER A 405 1.24 2.49 12.62
N GLY A 406 0.83 1.70 13.59
CA GLY A 406 0.82 2.10 14.98
C GLY A 406 -0.37 2.94 15.44
N LEU A 407 -1.31 3.32 14.56
CA LEU A 407 -2.55 4.01 14.96
C LEU A 407 -3.64 3.06 15.43
N PHE A 408 -3.69 1.88 14.86
CA PHE A 408 -4.61 0.81 15.21
C PHE A 408 -3.83 -0.49 15.15
N LEU A 409 -3.95 -1.31 16.18
CA LEU A 409 -3.34 -2.62 16.26
C LEU A 409 -4.40 -3.64 16.65
N HIS A 410 -4.27 -4.83 16.09
CA HIS A 410 -5.18 -5.94 16.34
C HIS A 410 -4.41 -7.11 16.92
N SER A 411 -4.68 -7.47 18.18
CA SER A 411 -4.08 -8.65 18.83
C SER A 411 -4.73 -9.93 18.35
N LEU A 412 -3.94 -10.98 18.14
CA LEU A 412 -4.40 -12.31 17.72
C LEU A 412 -4.89 -13.16 18.89
N SER A 413 -4.43 -12.89 20.11
CA SER A 413 -4.95 -13.50 21.32
C SER A 413 -6.05 -12.65 21.93
N LYS A 414 -7.00 -13.29 22.59
CA LYS A 414 -8.00 -12.57 23.40
C LYS A 414 -7.28 -11.97 24.59
N PHE A 415 -7.42 -10.67 24.79
CA PHE A 415 -7.07 -10.07 26.06
C PHE A 415 -7.90 -10.74 27.16
N GLN A 416 -7.23 -11.47 28.02
CA GLN A 416 -7.81 -12.11 29.20
C GLN A 416 -8.10 -11.09 30.29
#